data_2093d23d04f53f949d0eaee670de4a52
#
_entry.id   2093d23d04f53f949d0eaee670de4a52
#
_cell.length_a   1.000
_cell.length_b   1.000
_cell.length_c   1.000
_cell.angle_alpha   90.00
_cell.angle_beta   90.00
_cell.angle_gamma   90.00
#
_symmetry.space_group_name_H-M   'P 1'
#
loop_
_entity.id
_entity.type
_entity.pdbx_description
1 polymer ?
#
loop_
_entity_poly.entity_id
_entity_poly.type
_entity_poly.pdbx_seq_one_letter_code
_entity_poly.pdbx_strand_id
1 'polypeptide(L)'
;MNTLAIHNPANGQLITTLPADDATSVGTKTAAARVAQPAWAATPMAERKACIERFRSGVVRDLESLAVTLTRETGKPVKMSRNELNGLLGRIDFFLKEIELAVATETVFDDGGMREQIQHTPLGVVANISAWNYPWFVGCNVIVPALLTGNAVVYKPSEYATMTGLEIARLLHEAGVPREVMVCLV
;
A
#
# COMPACT_ATOMS: atom_id res chain seq x y z
N MET A 1 -25.08 -11.25 -0.13
CA MET A 1 -23.75 -10.58 -0.13
C MET A 1 -23.97 -9.14 0.29
N ASN A 2 -23.22 -8.66 1.25
CA ASN A 2 -23.23 -7.23 1.60
C ASN A 2 -22.59 -6.41 0.49
N THR A 3 -23.08 -5.20 0.29
CA THR A 3 -22.53 -4.28 -0.72
C THR A 3 -22.24 -2.94 -0.07
N LEU A 4 -21.22 -2.23 -0.59
CA LEU A 4 -20.87 -0.88 -0.23
C LEU A 4 -21.25 0.04 -1.39
N ALA A 5 -22.20 0.95 -1.18
CA ALA A 5 -22.56 1.98 -2.14
C ALA A 5 -21.70 3.22 -1.91
N ILE A 6 -20.99 3.67 -2.94
CA ILE A 6 -20.11 4.84 -2.88
C ILE A 6 -20.80 6.00 -3.59
N HIS A 7 -21.00 7.09 -2.86
CA HIS A 7 -21.68 8.29 -3.35
C HIS A 7 -20.72 9.48 -3.39
N ASN A 8 -20.94 10.34 -4.37
CA ASN A 8 -20.27 11.63 -4.41
C ASN A 8 -20.91 12.57 -3.35
N PRO A 9 -20.17 12.98 -2.32
CA PRO A 9 -20.74 13.80 -1.24
C PRO A 9 -21.15 15.21 -1.67
N ALA A 10 -20.64 15.70 -2.83
CA ALA A 10 -20.98 17.03 -3.33
C ALA A 10 -22.39 17.10 -3.93
N ASN A 11 -22.93 15.98 -4.45
CA ASN A 11 -24.24 15.98 -5.14
C ASN A 11 -25.11 14.76 -4.81
N GLY A 12 -24.64 13.84 -3.95
CA GLY A 12 -25.36 12.62 -3.56
C GLY A 12 -25.46 11.55 -4.63
N GLN A 13 -24.90 11.75 -5.82
CA GLN A 13 -24.97 10.76 -6.89
C GLN A 13 -24.19 9.49 -6.56
N LEU A 14 -24.78 8.35 -6.86
CA LEU A 14 -24.11 7.06 -6.79
C LEU A 14 -22.94 7.01 -7.80
N ILE A 15 -21.72 6.74 -7.31
CA ILE A 15 -20.54 6.52 -8.16
C ILE A 15 -20.51 5.05 -8.59
N THR A 16 -20.59 4.15 -7.63
CA THR A 16 -20.59 2.69 -7.85
C THR A 16 -21.10 1.94 -6.63
N THR A 17 -21.39 0.65 -6.82
CA THR A 17 -21.67 -0.29 -5.73
C THR A 17 -20.67 -1.43 -5.83
N LEU A 18 -19.96 -1.73 -4.74
CA LEU A 18 -18.96 -2.77 -4.65
C LEU A 18 -19.43 -3.91 -3.76
N PRO A 19 -19.09 -5.18 -4.06
CA PRO A 19 -19.28 -6.26 -3.10
C PRO A 19 -18.36 -6.02 -1.90
N ALA A 20 -18.97 -6.00 -0.70
CA ALA A 20 -18.22 -5.81 0.54
C ALA A 20 -17.64 -7.14 1.04
N ASP A 21 -16.44 -7.08 1.58
CA ASP A 21 -15.84 -8.22 2.26
C ASP A 21 -16.55 -8.52 3.58
N ASP A 22 -16.73 -9.79 3.87
CA ASP A 22 -17.22 -10.31 5.15
C ASP A 22 -16.10 -11.03 5.91
N ALA A 23 -16.38 -11.51 7.10
CA ALA A 23 -15.40 -12.21 7.93
C ALA A 23 -14.76 -13.42 7.21
N THR A 24 -15.54 -14.12 6.38
CA THR A 24 -15.07 -15.30 5.63
C THR A 24 -14.09 -14.88 4.52
N SER A 25 -14.45 -13.89 3.72
CA SER A 25 -13.59 -13.37 2.63
C SER A 25 -12.32 -12.71 3.17
N VAL A 26 -12.41 -11.95 4.26
CA VAL A 26 -11.24 -11.38 4.97
C VAL A 26 -10.33 -12.50 5.46
N GLY A 27 -10.86 -13.55 6.08
CA GLY A 27 -10.10 -14.72 6.52
C GLY A 27 -9.37 -15.40 5.37
N THR A 28 -10.07 -15.65 4.25
CA THR A 28 -9.52 -16.27 3.04
C THR A 28 -8.40 -15.41 2.43
N LYS A 29 -8.63 -14.13 2.26
CA LYS A 29 -7.66 -13.17 1.72
C LYS A 29 -6.42 -13.07 2.61
N THR A 30 -6.60 -13.03 3.93
CA THR A 30 -5.49 -12.99 4.90
C THR A 30 -4.68 -14.28 4.89
N ALA A 31 -5.32 -15.44 4.78
CA ALA A 31 -4.64 -16.73 4.65
C ALA A 31 -3.81 -16.79 3.37
N ALA A 32 -4.35 -16.34 2.24
CA ALA A 32 -3.61 -16.27 0.98
C ALA A 32 -2.38 -15.33 1.08
N ALA A 33 -2.53 -14.18 1.75
CA ALA A 33 -1.41 -13.27 2.00
C ALA A 33 -0.30 -13.93 2.84
N ARG A 34 -0.66 -14.70 3.86
CA ARG A 34 0.32 -15.46 4.68
C ARG A 34 1.08 -16.51 3.87
N VAL A 35 0.42 -17.17 2.92
CA VAL A 35 1.06 -18.16 2.04
C VAL A 35 2.00 -17.50 1.04
N ALA A 36 1.64 -16.35 0.50
CA ALA A 36 2.43 -15.64 -0.51
C ALA A 36 3.63 -14.86 0.08
N GLN A 37 3.53 -14.42 1.33
CA GLN A 37 4.51 -13.53 1.95
C GLN A 37 5.94 -14.09 1.98
N PRO A 38 6.21 -15.38 2.28
CA PRO A 38 7.59 -15.89 2.32
C PRO A 38 8.31 -15.78 0.97
N ALA A 39 7.62 -16.01 -0.13
CA ALA A 39 8.18 -15.83 -1.48
C ALA A 39 8.51 -14.35 -1.76
N TRP A 40 7.63 -13.43 -1.34
CA TRP A 40 7.90 -12.00 -1.44
C TRP A 40 9.07 -11.56 -0.56
N ALA A 41 9.18 -12.09 0.66
CA ALA A 41 10.31 -11.82 1.55
C ALA A 41 11.64 -12.29 0.96
N ALA A 42 11.63 -13.42 0.25
CA ALA A 42 12.81 -13.96 -0.44
C ALA A 42 13.18 -13.21 -1.72
N THR A 43 12.28 -12.37 -2.27
CA THR A 43 12.57 -11.53 -3.43
C THR A 43 13.68 -10.53 -3.07
N PRO A 44 14.74 -10.36 -3.89
CA PRO A 44 15.81 -9.40 -3.62
C PRO A 44 15.28 -7.97 -3.40
N MET A 45 15.91 -7.22 -2.48
CA MET A 45 15.55 -5.83 -2.18
C MET A 45 15.48 -4.97 -3.45
N ALA A 46 16.45 -5.14 -4.36
CA ALA A 46 16.48 -4.39 -5.62
C ALA A 46 15.23 -4.63 -6.49
N GLU A 47 14.70 -5.85 -6.53
CA GLU A 47 13.48 -6.17 -7.28
C GLU A 47 12.24 -5.58 -6.61
N ARG A 48 12.16 -5.63 -5.27
CA ARG A 48 11.07 -4.97 -4.52
C ARG A 48 11.10 -3.47 -4.73
N LYS A 49 12.28 -2.83 -4.72
CA LYS A 49 12.46 -1.40 -5.05
C LYS A 49 12.00 -1.11 -6.46
N ALA A 50 12.37 -1.92 -7.44
CA ALA A 50 11.93 -1.75 -8.83
C ALA A 50 10.39 -1.82 -8.98
N CYS A 51 9.71 -2.65 -8.18
CA CYS A 51 8.24 -2.62 -8.12
C CYS A 51 7.72 -1.27 -7.60
N ILE A 52 8.30 -0.74 -6.53
CA ILE A 52 7.87 0.56 -5.97
C ILE A 52 8.19 1.73 -6.91
N GLU A 53 9.29 1.68 -7.65
CA GLU A 53 9.62 2.67 -8.69
C GLU A 53 8.60 2.65 -9.84
N ARG A 54 8.16 1.46 -10.27
CA ARG A 54 7.07 1.33 -11.26
C ARG A 54 5.74 1.82 -10.72
N PHE A 55 5.42 1.53 -9.44
CA PHE A 55 4.24 2.08 -8.77
C PHE A 55 4.28 3.61 -8.77
N ARG A 56 5.40 4.21 -8.37
CA ARG A 56 5.61 5.66 -8.42
C ARG A 56 5.37 6.22 -9.82
N SER A 57 5.92 5.57 -10.84
CA SER A 57 5.73 5.95 -12.24
C SER A 57 4.26 5.86 -12.68
N GLY A 58 3.54 4.84 -12.20
CA GLY A 58 2.09 4.69 -12.39
C GLY A 58 1.29 5.85 -11.76
N VAL A 59 1.66 6.27 -10.55
CA VAL A 59 1.05 7.44 -9.89
C VAL A 59 1.26 8.71 -10.71
N VAL A 60 2.47 8.93 -11.25
CA VAL A 60 2.76 10.08 -12.12
C VAL A 60 1.95 10.03 -13.41
N ARG A 61 1.92 8.86 -14.08
CA ARG A 61 1.18 8.65 -15.34
C ARG A 61 -0.30 8.96 -15.18
N ASP A 62 -0.91 8.47 -14.09
CA ASP A 62 -2.36 8.50 -13.89
C ASP A 62 -2.81 9.65 -12.95
N LEU A 63 -1.94 10.60 -12.59
CA LEU A 63 -2.14 11.59 -11.55
C LEU A 63 -3.50 12.30 -11.64
N GLU A 64 -3.90 12.75 -12.82
CA GLU A 64 -5.16 13.49 -13.00
C GLU A 64 -6.39 12.61 -12.76
N SER A 65 -6.41 11.39 -13.29
CA SER A 65 -7.53 10.46 -13.08
C SER A 65 -7.64 10.04 -11.62
N LEU A 66 -6.52 9.82 -10.94
CA LEU A 66 -6.45 9.49 -9.52
C LEU A 66 -6.94 10.67 -8.65
N ALA A 67 -6.55 11.90 -8.98
CA ALA A 67 -7.02 13.10 -8.30
C ALA A 67 -8.53 13.30 -8.45
N VAL A 68 -9.07 13.04 -9.64
CA VAL A 68 -10.51 13.11 -9.91
C VAL A 68 -11.26 12.02 -9.12
N THR A 69 -10.76 10.79 -9.08
CA THR A 69 -11.34 9.69 -8.29
C THR A 69 -11.41 10.08 -6.81
N LEU A 70 -10.30 10.51 -6.23
CA LEU A 70 -10.23 10.97 -4.84
C LEU A 70 -11.21 12.12 -4.55
N THR A 71 -11.28 13.12 -5.46
CA THR A 71 -12.21 14.23 -5.32
C THR A 71 -13.66 13.78 -5.35
N ARG A 72 -14.01 12.88 -6.26
CA ARG A 72 -15.40 12.40 -6.43
C ARG A 72 -15.90 11.61 -5.24
N GLU A 73 -15.06 10.76 -4.62
CA GLU A 73 -15.52 9.92 -3.52
C GLU A 73 -15.42 10.61 -2.14
N THR A 74 -14.46 11.54 -1.94
CA THR A 74 -14.26 12.20 -0.63
C THR A 74 -14.80 13.61 -0.55
N GLY A 75 -15.14 14.24 -1.67
CA GLY A 75 -15.53 15.66 -1.73
C GLY A 75 -14.37 16.64 -1.57
N LYS A 76 -13.12 16.16 -1.50
CA LYS A 76 -11.92 16.99 -1.41
C LYS A 76 -11.77 17.84 -2.67
N PRO A 77 -11.39 19.12 -2.58
CA PRO A 77 -11.10 19.93 -3.76
C PRO A 77 -10.00 19.30 -4.62
N VAL A 78 -10.18 19.24 -5.94
CA VAL A 78 -9.25 18.58 -6.86
C VAL A 78 -7.80 19.07 -6.74
N LYS A 79 -7.61 20.37 -6.43
CA LYS A 79 -6.28 20.92 -6.14
C LYS A 79 -5.63 20.24 -4.94
N MET A 80 -6.39 19.95 -3.89
CA MET A 80 -5.89 19.26 -2.70
C MET A 80 -5.60 17.79 -2.99
N SER A 81 -6.40 17.15 -3.84
CA SER A 81 -6.16 15.78 -4.31
C SER A 81 -4.86 15.68 -5.12
N ARG A 82 -4.60 16.64 -6.03
CA ARG A 82 -3.31 16.72 -6.74
C ARG A 82 -2.13 16.95 -5.79
N ASN A 83 -2.29 17.84 -4.81
CA ASN A 83 -1.24 18.11 -3.83
C ASN A 83 -0.90 16.88 -3.00
N GLU A 84 -1.90 16.08 -2.62
CA GLU A 84 -1.69 14.84 -1.88
C GLU A 84 -0.88 13.83 -2.70
N LEU A 85 -1.25 13.61 -3.97
CA LEU A 85 -0.52 12.72 -4.88
C LEU A 85 0.92 13.19 -5.11
N ASN A 86 1.13 14.50 -5.32
CA ASN A 86 2.49 15.04 -5.46
C ASN A 86 3.31 14.88 -4.16
N GLY A 87 2.69 15.06 -3.00
CA GLY A 87 3.34 14.81 -1.71
C GLY A 87 3.73 13.34 -1.52
N LEU A 88 2.89 12.42 -2.01
CA LEU A 88 3.19 11.00 -1.99
C LEU A 88 4.45 10.65 -2.79
N LEU A 89 4.68 11.28 -3.95
CA LEU A 89 5.88 11.00 -4.77
C LEU A 89 7.17 11.23 -3.98
N GLY A 90 7.28 12.36 -3.29
CA GLY A 90 8.44 12.65 -2.45
C GLY A 90 8.57 11.68 -1.27
N ARG A 91 7.45 11.17 -0.75
CA ARG A 91 7.47 10.17 0.33
C ARG A 91 7.94 8.81 -0.17
N ILE A 92 7.53 8.40 -1.38
CA ILE A 92 8.03 7.18 -2.02
C ILE A 92 9.55 7.30 -2.26
N ASP A 93 10.01 8.44 -2.79
CA ASP A 93 11.44 8.69 -3.02
C ASP A 93 12.26 8.58 -1.72
N PHE A 94 11.73 9.11 -0.62
CA PHE A 94 12.35 8.95 0.70
C PHE A 94 12.49 7.47 1.09
N PHE A 95 11.44 6.68 1.00
CA PHE A 95 11.50 5.25 1.34
C PHE A 95 12.48 4.48 0.45
N LEU A 96 12.46 4.72 -0.86
CA LEU A 96 13.39 4.08 -1.80
C LEU A 96 14.85 4.38 -1.49
N LYS A 97 15.13 5.61 -1.04
CA LYS A 97 16.47 6.04 -0.67
C LYS A 97 16.96 5.45 0.65
N GLU A 98 16.11 5.45 1.67
CA GLU A 98 16.55 5.20 3.05
C GLU A 98 16.38 3.73 3.48
N ILE A 99 15.58 2.91 2.77
CA ILE A 99 15.17 1.60 3.27
C ILE A 99 16.33 0.63 3.47
N GLU A 100 17.32 0.62 2.60
CA GLU A 100 18.44 -0.32 2.69
C GLU A 100 19.28 -0.06 3.95
N LEU A 101 19.52 1.22 4.25
CA LEU A 101 20.23 1.61 5.45
C LEU A 101 19.39 1.32 6.71
N ALA A 102 18.08 1.59 6.64
CA ALA A 102 17.17 1.40 7.78
C ALA A 102 17.04 -0.06 8.21
N VAL A 103 17.24 -1.03 7.30
CA VAL A 103 17.14 -2.47 7.60
C VAL A 103 18.47 -3.22 7.48
N ALA A 104 19.58 -2.48 7.36
CA ALA A 104 20.90 -3.07 7.28
C ALA A 104 21.21 -3.89 8.54
N THR A 105 21.88 -5.03 8.34
CA THR A 105 22.39 -5.80 9.49
C THR A 105 23.48 -5.01 10.20
N GLU A 106 23.34 -4.83 11.49
CA GLU A 106 24.31 -4.16 12.35
C GLU A 106 25.13 -5.20 13.12
N THR A 107 26.46 -5.16 13.01
CA THR A 107 27.33 -5.95 13.87
C THR A 107 27.61 -5.16 15.14
N VAL A 108 27.11 -5.66 16.27
CA VAL A 108 27.25 -4.99 17.58
C VAL A 108 28.48 -5.48 18.36
N PHE A 109 28.95 -6.68 18.05
CA PHE A 109 30.17 -7.25 18.63
C PHE A 109 30.84 -8.21 17.64
N ASP A 110 32.20 -8.21 17.59
CA ASP A 110 32.99 -9.19 16.83
C ASP A 110 34.41 -9.20 17.42
N ASP A 111 34.81 -10.35 18.00
CA ASP A 111 36.18 -10.58 18.54
C ASP A 111 36.99 -11.62 17.77
N GLY A 112 36.46 -12.05 16.59
CA GLY A 112 37.04 -13.08 15.74
C GLY A 112 36.65 -14.51 16.16
N GLY A 113 36.11 -14.74 17.35
CA GLY A 113 35.58 -16.02 17.82
C GLY A 113 34.05 -16.01 17.95
N MET A 114 33.48 -14.90 18.34
CA MET A 114 32.04 -14.67 18.46
C MET A 114 31.64 -13.41 17.71
N ARG A 115 30.46 -13.48 17.02
CA ARG A 115 29.86 -12.33 16.35
C ARG A 115 28.40 -12.19 16.77
N GLU A 116 28.02 -10.99 17.22
CA GLU A 116 26.63 -10.63 17.52
C GLU A 116 26.13 -9.60 16.53
N GLN A 117 24.91 -9.83 16.02
CA GLN A 117 24.31 -8.97 15.00
C GLN A 117 22.85 -8.70 15.30
N ILE A 118 22.41 -7.48 14.96
CA ILE A 118 20.99 -7.12 14.89
C ILE A 118 20.56 -7.26 13.43
N GLN A 119 19.51 -8.05 13.21
CA GLN A 119 18.92 -8.25 11.88
C GLN A 119 17.44 -7.84 11.90
N HIS A 120 17.01 -7.16 10.85
CA HIS A 120 15.61 -6.79 10.63
C HIS A 120 14.94 -7.82 9.73
N THR A 121 13.92 -8.51 10.25
CA THR A 121 13.14 -9.51 9.50
C THR A 121 11.71 -9.02 9.28
N PRO A 122 11.04 -9.44 8.18
CA PRO A 122 9.64 -9.11 7.97
C PRO A 122 8.74 -9.59 9.11
N LEU A 123 7.73 -8.80 9.47
CA LEU A 123 6.70 -9.20 10.44
C LEU A 123 5.77 -10.29 9.89
N GLY A 124 5.70 -10.42 8.57
CA GLY A 124 4.82 -11.35 7.85
C GLY A 124 3.68 -10.61 7.13
N VAL A 125 2.50 -10.56 7.71
CA VAL A 125 1.32 -9.86 7.15
C VAL A 125 0.99 -8.65 8.00
N VAL A 126 0.99 -7.48 7.39
CA VAL A 126 0.62 -6.21 8.01
C VAL A 126 -0.83 -5.87 7.69
N ALA A 127 -1.66 -5.66 8.71
CA ALA A 127 -2.99 -5.09 8.56
C ALA A 127 -2.90 -3.56 8.57
N ASN A 128 -3.25 -2.93 7.46
CA ASN A 128 -3.29 -1.47 7.33
C ASN A 128 -4.74 -0.98 7.25
N ILE A 129 -5.24 -0.38 8.31
CA ILE A 129 -6.57 0.25 8.37
C ILE A 129 -6.36 1.76 8.30
N SER A 130 -6.79 2.38 7.20
CA SER A 130 -6.41 3.75 6.86
C SER A 130 -7.58 4.72 6.83
N ALA A 131 -7.30 5.99 7.12
CA ALA A 131 -8.28 7.07 7.14
C ALA A 131 -8.58 7.64 5.74
N TRP A 132 -9.67 8.41 5.62
CA TRP A 132 -10.18 8.99 4.37
C TRP A 132 -9.60 10.36 4.02
N ASN A 133 -9.04 11.08 5.01
CA ASN A 133 -8.66 12.48 4.83
C ASN A 133 -7.43 12.68 3.94
N TYR A 134 -6.47 11.74 3.97
CA TYR A 134 -5.30 11.67 3.09
C TYR A 134 -5.01 10.20 2.69
N PRO A 135 -5.93 9.52 1.98
CA PRO A 135 -5.88 8.08 1.80
C PRO A 135 -4.66 7.60 1.01
N TRP A 136 -4.20 8.34 0.01
CA TRP A 136 -2.96 8.06 -0.71
C TRP A 136 -1.74 8.16 0.20
N PHE A 137 -1.62 9.28 0.91
CA PHE A 137 -0.46 9.57 1.73
C PHE A 137 -0.39 8.65 2.97
N VAL A 138 -1.49 8.56 3.72
CA VAL A 138 -1.54 7.76 4.96
C VAL A 138 -1.48 6.26 4.66
N GLY A 139 -2.22 5.79 3.66
CA GLY A 139 -2.19 4.39 3.24
C GLY A 139 -0.81 3.95 2.79
N CYS A 140 -0.18 4.72 1.88
CA CYS A 140 1.12 4.38 1.34
C CYS A 140 2.28 4.56 2.34
N ASN A 141 2.12 5.38 3.40
CA ASN A 141 3.11 5.45 4.49
C ASN A 141 3.31 4.12 5.22
N VAL A 142 2.33 3.22 5.17
CA VAL A 142 2.43 1.86 5.70
C VAL A 142 2.71 0.85 4.59
N ILE A 143 1.99 0.94 3.47
CA ILE A 143 2.07 -0.03 2.37
C ILE A 143 3.49 -0.09 1.78
N VAL A 144 4.05 1.06 1.42
CA VAL A 144 5.36 1.12 0.73
C VAL A 144 6.48 0.54 1.58
N PRO A 145 6.74 0.99 2.82
CA PRO A 145 7.79 0.41 3.64
C PRO A 145 7.52 -1.06 4.01
N ALA A 146 6.26 -1.47 4.22
CA ALA A 146 5.92 -2.86 4.48
C ALA A 146 6.31 -3.77 3.30
N LEU A 147 5.96 -3.38 2.07
CA LEU A 147 6.33 -4.13 0.86
C LEU A 147 7.85 -4.14 0.64
N LEU A 148 8.53 -3.01 0.83
CA LEU A 148 9.99 -2.91 0.70
C LEU A 148 10.71 -3.82 1.70
N THR A 149 10.20 -3.98 2.92
CA THR A 149 10.76 -4.85 3.95
C THR A 149 10.30 -6.31 3.85
N GLY A 150 9.62 -6.70 2.76
CA GLY A 150 9.26 -8.09 2.49
C GLY A 150 7.99 -8.58 3.20
N ASN A 151 7.16 -7.68 3.73
CA ASN A 151 5.86 -8.04 4.28
C ASN A 151 4.79 -8.11 3.17
N ALA A 152 3.75 -8.89 3.41
CA ALA A 152 2.48 -8.76 2.72
C ALA A 152 1.59 -7.74 3.45
N VAL A 153 0.66 -7.12 2.73
CA VAL A 153 -0.26 -6.11 3.28
C VAL A 153 -1.71 -6.49 2.99
N VAL A 154 -2.51 -6.55 4.03
CA VAL A 154 -3.97 -6.57 3.94
C VAL A 154 -4.46 -5.15 4.27
N TYR A 155 -4.90 -4.45 3.26
CA TYR A 155 -5.27 -3.04 3.32
C TYR A 155 -6.77 -2.86 3.37
N LYS A 156 -7.27 -2.23 4.42
CA LYS A 156 -8.65 -1.78 4.55
C LYS A 156 -8.69 -0.25 4.44
N PRO A 157 -8.98 0.32 3.26
CA PRO A 157 -9.25 1.75 3.14
C PRO A 157 -10.51 2.11 3.94
N SER A 158 -10.66 3.39 4.27
CA SER A 158 -11.96 3.85 4.77
C SER A 158 -13.05 3.63 3.72
N GLU A 159 -14.28 3.41 4.16
CA GLU A 159 -15.47 3.33 3.30
C GLU A 159 -15.70 4.62 2.50
N TYR A 160 -15.16 5.74 2.96
CA TYR A 160 -15.20 7.03 2.25
C TYR A 160 -14.08 7.21 1.23
N ALA A 161 -13.16 6.26 1.11
CA ALA A 161 -12.00 6.32 0.20
C ALA A 161 -11.69 4.94 -0.43
N THR A 162 -12.70 4.08 -0.60
CA THR A 162 -12.55 2.71 -1.10
C THR A 162 -12.04 2.69 -2.54
N MET A 163 -12.55 3.57 -3.40
CA MET A 163 -12.09 3.66 -4.79
C MET A 163 -10.60 4.02 -4.86
N THR A 164 -10.17 4.96 -4.04
CA THR A 164 -8.74 5.30 -3.89
C THR A 164 -7.93 4.09 -3.43
N GLY A 165 -8.41 3.32 -2.48
CA GLY A 165 -7.74 2.10 -2.02
C GLY A 165 -7.59 1.06 -3.13
N LEU A 166 -8.62 0.87 -3.95
CA LEU A 166 -8.58 -0.02 -5.10
C LEU A 166 -7.60 0.46 -6.18
N GLU A 167 -7.49 1.77 -6.41
CA GLU A 167 -6.49 2.35 -7.32
C GLU A 167 -5.06 2.15 -6.83
N ILE A 168 -4.80 2.28 -5.52
CA ILE A 168 -3.51 1.94 -4.92
C ILE A 168 -3.15 0.48 -5.20
N ALA A 169 -4.08 -0.44 -4.94
CA ALA A 169 -3.86 -1.87 -5.19
C ALA A 169 -3.65 -2.15 -6.68
N ARG A 170 -4.46 -1.55 -7.58
CA ARG A 170 -4.32 -1.69 -9.03
C ARG A 170 -2.91 -1.31 -9.49
N LEU A 171 -2.44 -0.13 -9.10
CA LEU A 171 -1.12 0.36 -9.53
C LEU A 171 0.03 -0.49 -8.96
N LEU A 172 -0.08 -1.00 -7.73
CA LEU A 172 0.91 -1.91 -7.17
C LEU A 172 0.95 -3.25 -7.90
N HIS A 173 -0.22 -3.80 -8.27
CA HIS A 173 -0.29 -5.02 -9.07
C HIS A 173 0.29 -4.82 -10.48
N GLU A 174 -0.03 -3.71 -11.15
CA GLU A 174 0.57 -3.34 -12.43
C GLU A 174 2.09 -3.17 -12.34
N ALA A 175 2.57 -2.71 -11.20
CA ALA A 175 4.00 -2.57 -10.89
C ALA A 175 4.72 -3.90 -10.63
N GLY A 176 3.98 -5.01 -10.52
CA GLY A 176 4.53 -6.36 -10.34
C GLY A 176 4.48 -6.87 -8.90
N VAL A 177 3.79 -6.19 -7.98
CA VAL A 177 3.51 -6.74 -6.65
C VAL A 177 2.43 -7.83 -6.80
N PRO A 178 2.66 -9.06 -6.30
CA PRO A 178 1.67 -10.13 -6.39
C PRO A 178 0.34 -9.76 -5.70
N ARG A 179 -0.78 -10.25 -6.26
CA ARG A 179 -2.12 -9.91 -5.77
C ARG A 179 -2.35 -10.35 -4.32
N GLU A 180 -1.77 -11.48 -3.96
CA GLU A 180 -1.86 -12.04 -2.60
C GLU A 180 -0.93 -11.32 -1.62
N VAL A 181 0.11 -10.61 -2.11
CA VAL A 181 1.02 -9.82 -1.28
C VAL A 181 0.45 -8.44 -0.96
N MET A 182 -0.31 -7.85 -1.90
CA MET A 182 -1.03 -6.60 -1.67
C MET A 182 -2.54 -6.82 -1.86
N VAL A 183 -3.24 -6.99 -0.77
CA VAL A 183 -4.68 -7.30 -0.74
C VAL A 183 -5.45 -6.05 -0.30
N CYS A 184 -6.40 -5.59 -1.12
CA CYS A 184 -7.34 -4.54 -0.75
C CYS A 184 -8.69 -5.16 -0.33
N LEU A 185 -9.22 -4.71 0.79
CA LEU A 185 -10.55 -5.07 1.30
C LEU A 185 -11.57 -3.97 0.95
N VAL A 186 -12.81 -4.38 0.76
CA VAL A 186 -13.95 -3.47 0.53
C VAL A 186 -14.91 -3.52 1.72
#